data_b148f8db529eb19b42ed8d7090866df6
#
_entry.id   b148f8db529eb19b42ed8d7090866df6
#
_cell.length_a   1.000
_cell.length_b   1.000
_cell.length_c   1.000
_cell.angle_alpha   90.00
_cell.angle_beta   90.00
_cell.angle_gamma   90.00
#
_symmetry.space_group_name_H-M   'P 1'
#
loop_
_entity.id
_entity.type
_entity.pdbx_description
1 polymer ?
#
loop_
_entity_poly.entity_id
_entity_poly.type
_entity_poly.pdbx_seq_one_letter_code
_entity_poly.pdbx_strand_id
1 'polypeptide(L)'
;MENLQKGLLEFTDIKYVKIDKETFRQFKLNKGDILFNRTNSFELVGKTSIFEAESEYCFASYLIKIVVNQEKILSNFLNLYMNTDLFQKNLKNYAKQSNNQANINAQILLAQKIPLPSLLIQEEIIAELEHERNIIEANKETIKLFENKLKTKLNFLWQ
;
A
#
# COMPACT_ATOMS: atom_id res chain seq x y z
N MET A 1 8.22 7.03 4.67
CA MET A 1 7.15 7.05 3.65
C MET A 1 7.44 6.13 2.46
N GLU A 2 8.64 5.60 2.40
CA GLU A 2 9.08 4.67 1.36
C GLU A 2 8.48 3.27 1.50
N ASN A 3 7.98 2.97 2.71
CA ASN A 3 7.42 1.66 3.04
C ASN A 3 6.06 1.34 2.39
N LEU A 4 5.31 2.35 1.88
CA LEU A 4 4.04 2.12 1.19
C LEU A 4 4.29 1.96 -0.32
N GLN A 5 4.30 0.72 -0.81
CA GLN A 5 4.60 0.39 -2.20
C GLN A 5 3.46 -0.42 -2.84
N LYS A 6 2.69 0.24 -3.74
CA LYS A 6 1.66 -0.43 -4.59
C LYS A 6 0.76 -1.42 -3.85
N GLY A 7 0.22 -1.01 -2.71
CA GLY A 7 -0.71 -1.83 -1.91
C GLY A 7 -0.05 -2.75 -0.89
N LEU A 8 1.27 -2.87 -0.85
CA LEU A 8 2.02 -3.62 0.17
C LEU A 8 2.84 -2.70 1.06
N LEU A 9 3.12 -3.17 2.27
CA LEU A 9 4.09 -2.55 3.17
C LEU A 9 5.44 -3.25 3.02
N GLU A 10 6.47 -2.47 2.71
CA GLU A 10 7.85 -2.93 2.78
C GLU A 10 8.42 -2.61 4.16
N PHE A 11 9.03 -3.60 4.80
CA PHE A 11 9.61 -3.48 6.14
C PHE A 11 11.13 -3.20 6.09
N THR A 12 11.59 -2.54 5.01
CA THR A 12 12.94 -2.02 4.90
C THR A 12 13.04 -0.67 5.64
N ASP A 13 14.16 -0.39 6.28
CA ASP A 13 14.43 0.87 6.99
C ASP A 13 13.37 1.26 8.04
N ILE A 14 12.94 0.29 8.85
CA ILE A 14 12.01 0.52 9.95
C ILE A 14 12.69 1.36 11.02
N LYS A 15 11.99 2.43 11.44
CA LYS A 15 12.44 3.28 12.53
C LYS A 15 11.88 2.78 13.85
N TYR A 16 12.76 2.61 14.82
CA TYR A 16 12.39 2.29 16.19
C TYR A 16 12.17 3.58 16.97
N VAL A 17 11.05 3.67 17.67
CA VAL A 17 10.70 4.84 18.48
C VAL A 17 10.42 4.39 19.91
N LYS A 18 10.83 5.22 20.87
CA LYS A 18 10.48 5.02 22.26
C LYS A 18 9.25 5.86 22.57
N ILE A 19 8.12 5.22 22.79
CA ILE A 19 6.83 5.86 23.09
C ILE A 19 6.22 5.21 24.33
N ASP A 20 5.34 5.93 25.03
CA ASP A 20 4.58 5.40 26.15
C ASP A 20 3.47 4.43 25.68
N LYS A 21 2.92 3.66 26.62
CA LYS A 21 1.91 2.64 26.31
C LYS A 21 0.59 3.22 25.78
N GLU A 22 0.22 4.42 26.19
CA GLU A 22 -1.03 5.05 25.77
C GLU A 22 -0.91 5.53 24.33
N THR A 23 0.15 6.23 24.00
CA THR A 23 0.49 6.62 22.63
C THR A 23 0.62 5.40 21.73
N PHE A 24 1.28 4.32 22.20
CA PHE A 24 1.37 3.10 21.41
C PHE A 24 -0.01 2.51 21.08
N ARG A 25 -0.93 2.43 22.05
CA ARG A 25 -2.29 1.92 21.82
C ARG A 25 -3.05 2.74 20.78
N GLN A 26 -2.87 4.05 20.79
CA GLN A 26 -3.52 4.95 19.82
C GLN A 26 -3.05 4.72 18.40
N PHE A 27 -1.75 4.47 18.21
CA PHE A 27 -1.13 4.31 16.90
C PHE A 27 -0.81 2.86 16.51
N LYS A 28 -1.21 1.89 17.32
CA LYS A 28 -0.99 0.47 17.05
C LYS A 28 -1.71 0.05 15.77
N LEU A 29 -1.02 -0.79 15.00
CA LEU A 29 -1.54 -1.48 13.83
C LEU A 29 -2.00 -2.88 14.20
N ASN A 30 -3.12 -3.28 13.62
CA ASN A 30 -3.61 -4.64 13.64
C ASN A 30 -3.63 -5.20 12.21
N LYS A 31 -3.47 -6.51 12.08
CA LYS A 31 -3.57 -7.18 10.79
C LYS A 31 -4.89 -6.83 10.09
N GLY A 32 -4.81 -6.47 8.82
CA GLY A 32 -5.94 -5.99 8.04
C GLY A 32 -6.18 -4.48 8.09
N ASP A 33 -5.48 -3.72 8.92
CA ASP A 33 -5.55 -2.25 8.88
C ASP A 33 -4.93 -1.73 7.58
N ILE A 34 -5.56 -0.73 6.96
CA ILE A 34 -5.02 -0.08 5.76
C ILE A 34 -4.41 1.26 6.17
N LEU A 35 -3.19 1.51 5.72
CA LEU A 35 -2.51 2.78 5.89
C LEU A 35 -2.65 3.63 4.64
N PHE A 36 -3.08 4.87 4.82
CA PHE A 36 -3.27 5.86 3.76
C PHE A 36 -2.29 7.03 3.94
N ASN A 37 -1.55 7.35 2.90
CA ASN A 37 -0.60 8.46 2.88
C ASN A 37 -1.33 9.78 2.62
N ARG A 38 -1.66 10.52 3.68
CA ARG A 38 -2.45 11.76 3.62
C ARG A 38 -1.66 13.00 3.20
N THR A 39 -0.35 13.00 3.37
CA THR A 39 0.50 14.19 3.14
C THR A 39 1.81 13.77 2.50
N ASN A 40 2.04 14.19 1.25
CA ASN A 40 3.27 13.93 0.51
C ASN A 40 3.36 14.85 -0.73
N SER A 41 4.32 14.59 -1.63
CA SER A 41 4.25 15.16 -2.99
C SER A 41 2.94 14.73 -3.66
N PHE A 42 2.53 15.47 -4.68
CA PHE A 42 1.27 15.19 -5.40
C PHE A 42 1.24 13.78 -6.02
N GLU A 43 2.38 13.27 -6.45
CA GLU A 43 2.51 11.93 -7.01
C GLU A 43 2.30 10.83 -5.97
N LEU A 44 2.77 11.06 -4.74
CA LEU A 44 2.83 10.06 -3.68
C LEU A 44 1.67 10.12 -2.69
N VAL A 45 0.95 11.27 -2.61
CA VAL A 45 -0.25 11.38 -1.77
C VAL A 45 -1.32 10.40 -2.26
N GLY A 46 -2.06 9.80 -1.35
CA GLY A 46 -3.10 8.84 -1.67
C GLY A 46 -2.66 7.39 -1.76
N LYS A 47 -1.35 7.09 -1.77
CA LYS A 47 -0.87 5.70 -1.71
C LYS A 47 -1.43 4.99 -0.48
N THR A 48 -1.87 3.76 -0.68
CA THR A 48 -2.36 2.89 0.40
C THR A 48 -1.61 1.58 0.43
N SER A 49 -1.54 1.00 1.62
CA SER A 49 -0.99 -0.35 1.82
C SER A 49 -1.68 -1.02 2.99
N ILE A 50 -1.91 -2.31 2.87
CA ILE A 50 -2.47 -3.12 3.95
C ILE A 50 -1.36 -3.60 4.89
N PHE A 51 -1.64 -3.64 6.18
CA PHE A 51 -0.76 -4.16 7.20
C PHE A 51 -1.09 -5.63 7.49
N GLU A 52 -0.13 -6.53 7.27
CA GLU A 52 -0.33 -7.97 7.43
C GLU A 52 0.68 -8.65 8.37
N ALA A 53 1.57 -7.87 8.99
CA ALA A 53 2.56 -8.43 9.91
C ALA A 53 1.93 -8.84 11.26
N GLU A 54 2.51 -9.86 11.86
CA GLU A 54 2.08 -10.38 13.18
C GLU A 54 2.75 -9.64 14.34
N SER A 55 3.79 -8.84 14.08
CA SER A 55 4.55 -8.11 15.10
C SER A 55 3.89 -6.79 15.49
N GLU A 56 4.31 -6.23 16.64
CA GLU A 56 3.78 -4.97 17.12
C GLU A 56 4.42 -3.78 16.40
N TYR A 57 3.59 -3.06 15.65
CA TYR A 57 3.96 -1.85 14.93
C TYR A 57 3.02 -0.70 15.27
N CYS A 58 3.52 0.52 15.12
CA CYS A 58 2.71 1.73 15.12
C CYS A 58 2.97 2.56 13.86
N PHE A 59 2.00 3.38 13.49
CA PHE A 59 2.11 4.24 12.33
C PHE A 59 2.35 5.69 12.72
N ALA A 60 2.94 6.45 11.81
CA ALA A 60 3.24 7.86 12.04
C ALA A 60 1.99 8.74 11.78
N SER A 61 1.88 9.86 12.50
CA SER A 61 0.73 10.78 12.47
C SER A 61 0.40 11.40 11.10
N TYR A 62 1.32 11.34 10.15
CA TYR A 62 1.09 11.78 8.76
C TYR A 62 0.40 10.71 7.88
N LEU A 63 0.04 9.58 8.46
CA LEU A 63 -0.78 8.54 7.83
C LEU A 63 -2.19 8.56 8.44
N ILE A 64 -3.15 8.03 7.70
CA ILE A 64 -4.48 7.70 8.22
C ILE A 64 -4.57 6.19 8.26
N LYS A 65 -4.98 5.66 9.41
CA LYS A 65 -5.36 4.26 9.57
C LYS A 65 -6.83 4.09 9.21
N ILE A 66 -7.12 3.16 8.30
CA ILE A 66 -8.47 2.80 7.88
C ILE A 66 -8.77 1.41 8.43
N VAL A 67 -9.82 1.31 9.22
CA VAL A 67 -10.37 0.06 9.74
C VAL A 67 -11.70 -0.18 9.06
N VAL A 68 -11.88 -1.33 8.44
CA VAL A 68 -13.10 -1.65 7.70
C VAL A 68 -14.04 -2.57 8.48
N ASN A 69 -15.33 -2.51 8.17
CA ASN A 69 -16.26 -3.53 8.61
C ASN A 69 -16.15 -4.75 7.68
N GLN A 70 -15.47 -5.80 8.15
CA GLN A 70 -15.20 -7.02 7.38
C GLN A 70 -16.47 -7.79 6.96
N GLU A 71 -17.62 -7.53 7.59
CA GLU A 71 -18.92 -8.09 7.17
C GLU A 71 -19.44 -7.48 5.87
N LYS A 72 -18.89 -6.35 5.46
CA LYS A 72 -19.32 -5.60 4.27
C LYS A 72 -18.23 -5.50 3.21
N ILE A 73 -17.01 -5.27 3.63
CA ILE A 73 -15.89 -5.06 2.72
C ILE A 73 -14.60 -5.65 3.27
N LEU A 74 -13.91 -6.43 2.45
CA LEU A 74 -12.61 -7.00 2.78
C LEU A 74 -11.51 -5.94 2.67
N SER A 75 -10.57 -5.91 3.61
CA SER A 75 -9.45 -4.97 3.61
C SER A 75 -8.62 -5.08 2.33
N ASN A 76 -8.35 -6.31 1.85
CA ASN A 76 -7.60 -6.55 0.63
C ASN A 76 -8.33 -5.98 -0.59
N PHE A 77 -9.65 -6.18 -0.70
CA PHE A 77 -10.44 -5.62 -1.79
C PHE A 77 -10.39 -4.09 -1.78
N LEU A 78 -10.63 -3.45 -0.62
CA LEU A 78 -10.57 -1.99 -0.50
C LEU A 78 -9.19 -1.46 -0.86
N ASN A 79 -8.13 -2.09 -0.36
CA ASN A 79 -6.76 -1.70 -0.65
C ASN A 79 -6.42 -1.82 -2.15
N LEU A 80 -6.85 -2.90 -2.82
CA LEU A 80 -6.72 -3.07 -4.26
C LEU A 80 -7.43 -1.95 -5.02
N TYR A 81 -8.71 -1.70 -4.69
CA TYR A 81 -9.50 -0.64 -5.32
C TYR A 81 -8.87 0.74 -5.12
N MET A 82 -8.43 1.08 -3.90
CA MET A 82 -7.81 2.36 -3.60
C MET A 82 -6.48 2.59 -4.32
N ASN A 83 -5.82 1.54 -4.79
CA ASN A 83 -4.60 1.62 -5.60
C ASN A 83 -4.86 1.61 -7.12
N THR A 84 -6.12 1.58 -7.57
CA THR A 84 -6.44 1.73 -9.00
C THR A 84 -6.17 3.16 -9.48
N ASP A 85 -5.76 3.30 -10.73
CA ASP A 85 -5.55 4.61 -11.36
C ASP A 85 -6.81 5.48 -11.32
N LEU A 86 -7.99 4.86 -11.49
CA LEU A 86 -9.27 5.54 -11.43
C LEU A 86 -9.51 6.19 -10.06
N PHE A 87 -9.36 5.42 -8.99
CA PHE A 87 -9.54 5.93 -7.63
C PHE A 87 -8.50 7.01 -7.31
N GLN A 88 -7.23 6.76 -7.60
CA GLN A 88 -6.13 7.69 -7.34
C GLN A 88 -6.30 9.00 -8.11
N LYS A 89 -6.69 8.95 -9.38
CA LYS A 89 -6.96 10.15 -10.19
C LYS A 89 -8.12 10.97 -9.62
N ASN A 90 -9.23 10.32 -9.28
CA ASN A 90 -10.40 11.00 -8.72
C ASN A 90 -10.07 11.62 -7.35
N LEU A 91 -9.38 10.90 -6.48
CA LEU A 91 -9.00 11.36 -5.15
C LEU A 91 -8.08 12.59 -5.22
N LYS A 92 -7.12 12.60 -6.15
CA LYS A 92 -6.15 13.71 -6.32
C LYS A 92 -6.80 15.01 -6.78
N ASN A 93 -8.00 14.98 -7.38
CA ASN A 93 -8.75 16.20 -7.69
C ASN A 93 -9.16 16.99 -6.43
N TYR A 94 -9.20 16.33 -5.27
CA TYR A 94 -9.53 16.96 -3.99
C TYR A 94 -8.28 17.30 -3.15
N ALA A 95 -7.08 16.97 -3.62
CA ALA A 95 -5.85 17.22 -2.90
C ALA A 95 -5.56 18.74 -2.83
N LYS A 96 -5.45 19.27 -1.62
CA LYS A 96 -4.99 20.64 -1.42
C LYS A 96 -3.48 20.68 -1.58
N GLN A 97 -3.01 21.51 -2.50
CA GLN A 97 -1.58 21.69 -2.75
C GLN A 97 -1.06 22.96 -2.08
N SER A 98 0.08 22.87 -1.42
CA SER A 98 0.81 23.99 -0.86
C SER A 98 2.30 23.65 -0.77
N ASN A 99 3.18 24.53 -1.24
CA ASN A 99 4.65 24.40 -1.11
C ASN A 99 5.19 23.01 -1.51
N ASN A 100 4.82 22.52 -2.70
CA ASN A 100 5.20 21.21 -3.22
C ASN A 100 4.66 20.01 -2.43
N GLN A 101 3.76 20.23 -1.49
CA GLN A 101 3.06 19.17 -0.78
C GLN A 101 1.58 19.15 -1.15
N ALA A 102 1.03 17.95 -1.23
CA ALA A 102 -0.40 17.70 -1.36
C ALA A 102 -0.93 17.07 -0.09
N ASN A 103 -2.14 17.45 0.31
CA ASN A 103 -2.80 16.93 1.49
C ASN A 103 -4.23 16.49 1.17
N ILE A 104 -4.58 15.30 1.65
CA ILE A 104 -5.93 14.74 1.61
C ILE A 104 -6.34 14.43 3.05
N ASN A 105 -7.31 15.16 3.56
CA ASN A 105 -7.78 14.94 4.93
C ASN A 105 -8.76 13.75 5.02
N ALA A 106 -9.02 13.31 6.26
CA ALA A 106 -9.89 12.16 6.49
C ALA A 106 -11.34 12.39 5.99
N GLN A 107 -11.85 13.62 6.00
CA GLN A 107 -13.20 13.92 5.51
C GLN A 107 -13.31 13.75 4.00
N ILE A 108 -12.29 14.18 3.24
CA ILE A 108 -12.20 13.94 1.79
C ILE A 108 -12.20 12.44 1.52
N LEU A 109 -11.40 11.68 2.28
CA LEU A 109 -11.31 10.24 2.12
C LEU A 109 -12.63 9.53 2.43
N LEU A 110 -13.29 9.88 3.53
CA LEU A 110 -14.59 9.33 3.92
C LEU A 110 -15.73 9.66 2.94
N ALA A 111 -15.63 10.77 2.20
CA ALA A 111 -16.60 11.16 1.19
C ALA A 111 -16.45 10.38 -0.13
N GLN A 112 -15.39 9.58 -0.29
CA GLN A 112 -15.20 8.81 -1.51
C GLN A 112 -16.22 7.68 -1.62
N LYS A 113 -16.79 7.54 -2.80
CA LYS A 113 -17.68 6.42 -3.13
C LYS A 113 -16.85 5.25 -3.62
N ILE A 114 -17.08 4.08 -3.07
CA ILE A 114 -16.43 2.83 -3.46
C ILE A 114 -17.49 1.82 -3.94
N PRO A 115 -17.16 0.95 -4.91
CA PRO A 115 -18.03 -0.17 -5.26
C PRO A 115 -18.09 -1.15 -4.07
N LEU A 116 -19.25 -1.71 -3.84
CA LEU A 116 -19.47 -2.65 -2.74
C LEU A 116 -20.19 -3.90 -3.27
N PRO A 117 -19.51 -4.77 -4.04
CA PRO A 117 -20.08 -6.03 -4.46
C PRO A 117 -20.24 -6.99 -3.25
N SER A 118 -20.88 -8.14 -3.46
CA SER A 118 -20.96 -9.17 -2.41
C SER A 118 -19.57 -9.63 -1.99
N LEU A 119 -19.43 -10.13 -0.75
CA LEU A 119 -18.15 -10.64 -0.24
C LEU A 119 -17.56 -11.74 -1.14
N LEU A 120 -18.41 -12.60 -1.68
CA LEU A 120 -17.98 -13.65 -2.62
C LEU A 120 -17.28 -13.06 -3.86
N ILE A 121 -17.87 -12.01 -4.46
CA ILE A 121 -17.27 -11.33 -5.61
C ILE A 121 -15.96 -10.62 -5.21
N GLN A 122 -15.90 -10.05 -3.99
CA GLN A 122 -14.67 -9.44 -3.49
C GLN A 122 -13.55 -10.48 -3.35
N GLU A 123 -13.86 -11.66 -2.82
CA GLU A 123 -12.91 -12.78 -2.69
C GLU A 123 -12.41 -13.28 -4.05
N GLU A 124 -13.31 -13.43 -5.03
CA GLU A 124 -12.95 -13.82 -6.40
C GLU A 124 -11.98 -12.82 -7.03
N ILE A 125 -12.27 -11.53 -6.94
CA ILE A 125 -11.40 -10.47 -7.47
C ILE A 125 -10.03 -10.47 -6.77
N ILE A 126 -9.99 -10.63 -5.45
CA ILE A 126 -8.73 -10.71 -4.70
C ILE A 126 -7.91 -11.89 -5.19
N ALA A 127 -8.52 -13.08 -5.28
CA ALA A 127 -7.82 -14.31 -5.68
C ALA A 127 -7.25 -14.21 -7.11
N GLU A 128 -8.02 -13.66 -8.05
CA GLU A 128 -7.57 -13.45 -9.43
C GLU A 128 -6.36 -12.50 -9.49
N LEU A 129 -6.44 -11.33 -8.83
CA LEU A 129 -5.36 -10.35 -8.85
C LEU A 129 -4.11 -10.82 -8.10
N GLU A 130 -4.26 -11.59 -7.03
CA GLU A 130 -3.13 -12.22 -6.33
C GLU A 130 -2.45 -13.27 -7.21
N HIS A 131 -3.22 -14.07 -7.94
CA HIS A 131 -2.66 -15.04 -8.90
C HIS A 131 -1.84 -14.35 -10.00
N GLU A 132 -2.40 -13.31 -10.64
CA GLU A 132 -1.68 -12.53 -11.65
C GLU A 132 -0.41 -11.87 -11.10
N ARG A 133 -0.48 -11.33 -9.89
CA ARG A 133 0.66 -10.74 -9.20
C ARG A 133 1.78 -11.75 -8.98
N ASN A 134 1.44 -12.96 -8.53
CA ASN A 134 2.42 -14.02 -8.32
C ASN A 134 3.12 -14.41 -9.62
N ILE A 135 2.38 -14.47 -10.75
CA ILE A 135 2.97 -14.69 -12.08
C ILE A 135 3.94 -13.55 -12.46
N ILE A 136 3.55 -12.30 -12.22
CA ILE A 136 4.40 -11.14 -12.50
C ILE A 136 5.70 -11.21 -11.69
N GLU A 137 5.63 -11.50 -10.39
CA GLU A 137 6.83 -11.57 -9.54
C GLU A 137 7.74 -12.73 -9.95
N ALA A 138 7.20 -13.92 -10.23
CA ALA A 138 7.98 -15.06 -10.74
C ALA A 138 8.70 -14.73 -12.07
N ASN A 139 8.02 -14.00 -12.97
CA ASN A 139 8.63 -13.57 -14.22
C ASN A 139 9.76 -12.53 -13.99
N LYS A 140 9.61 -11.60 -13.05
CA LYS A 140 10.68 -10.65 -12.70
C LYS A 140 11.92 -11.36 -12.16
N GLU A 141 11.74 -12.33 -11.27
CA GLU A 141 12.84 -13.15 -10.76
C GLU A 141 13.55 -13.90 -11.88
N THR A 142 12.79 -14.48 -12.82
CA THR A 142 13.33 -15.15 -14.00
C THR A 142 14.14 -14.22 -14.88
N ILE A 143 13.62 -13.03 -15.17
CA ILE A 143 14.33 -12.00 -15.94
C ILE A 143 15.66 -11.65 -15.25
N LYS A 144 15.64 -11.35 -13.96
CA LYS A 144 16.84 -11.02 -13.18
C LYS A 144 17.89 -12.15 -13.21
N LEU A 145 17.43 -13.41 -13.16
CA LEU A 145 18.31 -14.57 -13.28
C LEU A 145 19.03 -14.61 -14.64
N PHE A 146 18.26 -14.38 -15.73
CA PHE A 146 18.86 -14.37 -17.08
C PHE A 146 19.77 -13.17 -17.32
N GLU A 147 19.42 -11.99 -16.84
CA GLU A 147 20.30 -10.82 -16.90
C GLU A 147 21.65 -11.07 -16.21
N ASN A 148 21.63 -11.69 -15.03
CA ASN A 148 22.83 -12.08 -14.31
C ASN A 148 23.67 -13.11 -15.08
N LYS A 149 23.03 -14.12 -15.71
CA LYS A 149 23.70 -15.13 -16.54
C LYS A 149 24.37 -14.48 -17.77
N LEU A 150 23.66 -13.56 -18.43
CA LEU A 150 24.21 -12.81 -19.57
C LEU A 150 25.42 -11.99 -19.16
N LYS A 151 25.31 -11.23 -18.05
CA LYS A 151 26.42 -10.44 -17.52
C LYS A 151 27.66 -11.29 -17.21
N THR A 152 27.45 -12.46 -16.57
CA THR A 152 28.55 -13.38 -16.26
C THR A 152 29.22 -13.90 -17.53
N LYS A 153 28.44 -14.30 -18.55
CA LYS A 153 28.99 -14.77 -19.83
C LYS A 153 29.76 -13.69 -20.59
N LEU A 154 29.23 -12.46 -20.63
CA LEU A 154 29.89 -11.33 -21.26
C LEU A 154 31.21 -10.99 -20.57
N ASN A 155 31.25 -10.96 -19.25
CA ASN A 155 32.46 -10.71 -18.48
C ASN A 155 33.53 -11.78 -18.73
N PHE A 156 33.17 -13.04 -19.00
CA PHE A 156 34.08 -14.11 -19.33
C PHE A 156 34.71 -13.94 -20.73
N LEU A 157 34.02 -13.31 -21.68
CA LEU A 157 34.52 -13.10 -23.05
C LEU A 157 35.55 -11.97 -23.15
N TRP A 158 35.69 -11.13 -22.14
CA TRP A 158 36.58 -9.97 -22.12
C TRP A 158 37.76 -10.13 -21.15
N GLN A 159 37.95 -11.31 -20.56
CA GLN A 159 39.15 -11.72 -19.82
C GLN A 159 40.10 -12.53 -20.70
#